data_63434929bc47224e2f3d5a80b29b7a9d
#
_entry.id   63434929bc47224e2f3d5a80b29b7a9d
#
_cell.length_a   1.000
_cell.length_b   1.000
_cell.length_c   1.000
_cell.angle_alpha   90.00
_cell.angle_beta   90.00
_cell.angle_gamma   90.00
#
_symmetry.space_group_name_H-M   'P 1'
#
loop_
_entity.id
_entity.type
_entity.pdbx_description
1 polymer ?
#
loop_
_entity_poly.entity_id
_entity_poly.type
_entity_poly.pdbx_seq_one_letter_code
_entity_poly.pdbx_strand_id
1 'polypeptide(L)'
;MNSKTLLSVLACLSVGVSAGPCKPVTSQATQVTSATTELSTSIDLTTTISTSDVASTTELSSQTTEDSTTEIATTTTAADTTTEAPTTTTEEATTTTGAAQCPTPSACNNLGFDWAYYSNPAQNTDTTYSSFVPQSFKQVNPIYVGTTREIGGLFQSSNAQSGAIYGSTQDLALDYFALNHHGYLYSCDAGTYKFDIPYANDAVYLWIGAKAYAGWSSGNADAKALYNQPDHIAGSAHFEIDLPAGVYIPIRFVYGQAQYGGGFSFTVTAPNGQVLVGNDVTASPYVVRNSCDGILAPVYPPFGQEI
;
A
#
# COMPACT_ATOMS: atom_id res chain seq x y z
N MET A 1 48.51 2.64 -42.46
CA MET A 1 49.59 1.69 -42.21
C MET A 1 49.16 0.79 -41.04
N ASN A 2 49.19 -0.52 -41.32
CA ASN A 2 49.09 -1.65 -40.41
C ASN A 2 47.73 -1.96 -39.70
N SER A 3 46.98 -2.69 -40.46
CA SER A 3 45.95 -3.65 -40.03
C SER A 3 46.60 -4.80 -39.23
N LYS A 4 46.01 -5.20 -38.09
CA LYS A 4 46.27 -6.51 -37.45
C LYS A 4 44.97 -7.20 -37.17
N THR A 5 44.64 -8.12 -38.03
CA THR A 5 43.55 -9.10 -37.91
C THR A 5 43.93 -10.11 -36.82
N LEU A 6 43.11 -10.29 -35.80
CA LEU A 6 43.19 -11.41 -34.85
C LEU A 6 42.08 -12.40 -35.17
N LEU A 7 42.50 -13.57 -35.64
CA LEU A 7 41.69 -14.73 -35.88
C LEU A 7 41.57 -15.52 -34.56
N SER A 8 40.36 -15.65 -34.00
CA SER A 8 40.11 -16.53 -32.86
C SER A 8 39.50 -17.83 -33.37
N VAL A 9 40.24 -18.89 -33.16
CA VAL A 9 39.84 -20.27 -33.46
C VAL A 9 38.87 -20.78 -32.36
N LEU A 10 37.65 -21.13 -32.74
CA LEU A 10 36.65 -21.74 -31.86
C LEU A 10 36.81 -23.27 -31.94
N ALA A 11 37.30 -23.89 -30.87
CA ALA A 11 37.37 -25.37 -30.74
C ALA A 11 36.03 -25.90 -30.15
N CYS A 12 35.26 -26.59 -30.96
CA CYS A 12 34.08 -27.36 -30.53
C CYS A 12 34.49 -28.66 -29.85
N LEU A 13 34.25 -28.77 -28.53
CA LEU A 13 34.30 -30.07 -27.82
C LEU A 13 32.90 -30.66 -27.80
N SER A 14 32.67 -31.69 -28.59
CA SER A 14 31.46 -32.52 -28.56
C SER A 14 31.62 -33.62 -27.50
N VAL A 15 30.84 -33.50 -26.40
CA VAL A 15 30.69 -34.57 -25.41
C VAL A 15 29.47 -35.38 -25.78
N GLY A 16 29.71 -36.62 -26.25
CA GLY A 16 28.66 -37.57 -26.55
C GLY A 16 28.06 -38.14 -25.25
N VAL A 17 26.75 -37.98 -25.05
CA VAL A 17 25.99 -38.65 -24.01
C VAL A 17 25.33 -39.89 -24.61
N SER A 18 25.76 -41.08 -24.15
CA SER A 18 25.16 -42.36 -24.48
C SER A 18 23.86 -42.55 -23.68
N ALA A 19 22.73 -42.62 -24.37
CA ALA A 19 21.44 -42.96 -23.77
C ALA A 19 21.30 -44.48 -23.67
N GLY A 20 21.25 -45.02 -22.47
CA GLY A 20 20.90 -46.40 -22.18
C GLY A 20 19.37 -46.62 -22.17
N PRO A 21 18.86 -47.80 -22.56
CA PRO A 21 17.43 -48.06 -22.65
C PRO A 21 16.79 -48.23 -21.28
N CYS A 22 15.75 -47.42 -20.99
CA CYS A 22 14.90 -47.55 -19.80
C CYS A 22 14.01 -48.82 -19.95
N LYS A 23 14.08 -49.71 -18.96
CA LYS A 23 13.11 -50.83 -18.81
C LYS A 23 11.83 -50.27 -18.16
N PRO A 24 10.63 -50.68 -18.60
CA PRO A 24 9.39 -50.29 -17.95
C PRO A 24 9.23 -51.06 -16.61
N VAL A 25 8.99 -50.30 -15.53
CA VAL A 25 8.58 -50.86 -14.24
C VAL A 25 7.06 -51.00 -14.25
N THR A 26 6.59 -52.23 -14.18
CA THR A 26 5.18 -52.59 -14.06
C THR A 26 4.77 -52.38 -12.59
N SER A 27 4.00 -51.32 -12.30
CA SER A 27 3.39 -51.13 -11.00
C SER A 27 2.07 -51.89 -10.94
N GLN A 28 1.97 -52.84 -10.03
CA GLN A 28 0.71 -53.51 -9.68
C GLN A 28 -0.17 -52.50 -8.93
N ALA A 29 -1.38 -52.28 -9.44
CA ALA A 29 -2.42 -51.52 -8.76
C ALA A 29 -3.02 -52.38 -7.64
N THR A 30 -2.82 -51.97 -6.40
CA THR A 30 -3.56 -52.52 -5.25
C THR A 30 -4.90 -51.76 -5.17
N GLN A 31 -5.98 -52.49 -5.43
CA GLN A 31 -7.34 -51.98 -5.20
C GLN A 31 -7.60 -51.93 -3.69
N VAL A 32 -7.80 -50.73 -3.18
CA VAL A 32 -8.36 -50.50 -1.85
C VAL A 32 -9.84 -50.26 -2.03
N THR A 33 -10.65 -51.18 -1.60
CA THR A 33 -12.11 -51.11 -1.56
C THR A 33 -12.46 -50.27 -0.34
N SER A 34 -12.85 -49.03 -0.53
CA SER A 34 -13.43 -48.17 0.55
C SER A 34 -14.92 -48.39 0.57
N ALA A 35 -15.43 -48.89 1.69
CA ALA A 35 -16.82 -48.97 1.97
C ALA A 35 -17.35 -47.60 2.32
N THR A 36 -18.27 -47.09 1.52
CA THR A 36 -19.00 -45.82 1.78
C THR A 36 -20.17 -46.14 2.69
N THR A 37 -20.14 -45.67 3.91
CA THR A 37 -21.32 -45.66 4.79
C THR A 37 -22.00 -44.31 4.60
N GLU A 38 -23.11 -44.29 3.91
CA GLU A 38 -23.99 -43.14 3.79
C GLU A 38 -24.78 -42.97 5.09
N LEU A 39 -24.55 -41.87 5.81
CA LEU A 39 -25.40 -41.41 6.92
C LEU A 39 -26.14 -40.17 6.46
N SER A 40 -27.34 -40.37 5.92
CA SER A 40 -28.30 -39.31 5.61
C SER A 40 -28.92 -38.81 6.89
N THR A 41 -28.60 -37.58 7.28
CA THR A 41 -29.40 -36.85 8.29
C THR A 41 -29.93 -35.59 7.65
N SER A 42 -31.16 -35.63 7.19
CA SER A 42 -31.95 -34.46 6.78
C SER A 42 -32.42 -33.72 8.02
N ILE A 43 -31.95 -32.48 8.20
CA ILE A 43 -32.55 -31.54 9.16
C ILE A 43 -33.30 -30.51 8.33
N ASP A 44 -34.63 -30.63 8.38
CA ASP A 44 -35.57 -29.63 7.87
C ASP A 44 -35.58 -28.46 8.86
N LEU A 45 -35.05 -27.31 8.45
CA LEU A 45 -35.15 -26.07 9.21
C LEU A 45 -36.11 -25.13 8.50
N THR A 46 -37.39 -25.20 8.90
CA THR A 46 -38.44 -24.28 8.49
C THR A 46 -38.22 -22.94 9.18
N THR A 47 -37.69 -21.95 8.45
CA THR A 47 -37.59 -20.56 8.94
C THR A 47 -38.85 -19.81 8.53
N THR A 48 -39.72 -19.53 9.49
CA THR A 48 -40.86 -18.63 9.35
C THR A 48 -40.38 -17.20 9.38
N ILE A 49 -40.48 -16.48 8.26
CA ILE A 49 -40.23 -15.04 8.19
C ILE A 49 -41.52 -14.32 8.54
N SER A 50 -41.56 -13.67 9.70
CA SER A 50 -42.59 -12.72 10.06
C SER A 50 -42.25 -11.35 9.50
N THR A 51 -42.98 -10.92 8.49
CA THR A 51 -42.99 -9.54 7.99
C THR A 51 -43.81 -8.68 8.93
N SER A 52 -43.19 -7.70 9.56
CA SER A 52 -43.89 -6.61 10.26
C SER A 52 -43.71 -5.34 9.46
N ASP A 53 -44.75 -4.92 8.77
CA ASP A 53 -44.87 -3.60 8.18
C ASP A 53 -45.01 -2.56 9.30
N VAL A 54 -44.09 -1.62 9.36
CA VAL A 54 -44.28 -0.35 10.06
C VAL A 54 -43.92 0.79 9.09
N ALA A 55 -44.99 1.31 8.51
CA ALA A 55 -44.93 2.60 7.82
C ALA A 55 -44.89 3.70 8.89
N SER A 56 -43.87 4.51 8.88
CA SER A 56 -43.82 5.77 9.62
C SER A 56 -43.46 6.89 8.66
N THR A 57 -44.47 7.60 8.25
CA THR A 57 -44.40 8.91 7.60
C THR A 57 -44.01 9.95 8.62
N THR A 58 -42.89 10.64 8.44
CA THR A 58 -42.60 11.87 9.19
C THR A 58 -42.41 13.01 8.21
N GLU A 59 -43.30 13.96 8.35
CA GLU A 59 -43.40 15.18 7.55
C GLU A 59 -42.19 16.12 7.78
N LEU A 60 -41.80 16.72 6.69
CA LEU A 60 -40.77 17.77 6.57
C LEU A 60 -41.35 19.08 7.10
N SER A 61 -40.88 19.57 8.23
CA SER A 61 -41.15 20.91 8.73
C SER A 61 -39.97 21.81 8.43
N SER A 62 -40.16 22.68 7.44
CA SER A 62 -39.26 23.81 7.13
C SER A 62 -39.47 24.92 8.17
N GLN A 63 -38.42 25.25 8.91
CA GLN A 63 -38.39 26.55 9.64
C GLN A 63 -37.25 27.41 9.08
N THR A 64 -37.70 28.45 8.40
CA THR A 64 -36.97 29.64 8.04
C THR A 64 -36.77 30.47 9.30
N THR A 65 -35.55 30.81 9.67
CA THR A 65 -35.29 31.84 10.72
C THR A 65 -34.48 32.96 10.09
N GLU A 66 -35.05 34.12 10.25
CA GLU A 66 -34.64 35.39 9.67
C GLU A 66 -33.35 35.94 10.29
N ASP A 67 -32.71 36.72 9.48
CA ASP A 67 -31.67 37.73 9.66
C ASP A 67 -31.78 38.52 10.97
N SER A 68 -30.67 38.68 11.68
CA SER A 68 -30.49 39.73 12.68
C SER A 68 -29.12 40.37 12.54
N THR A 69 -29.11 41.43 11.77
CA THR A 69 -28.03 42.41 11.67
C THR A 69 -27.94 43.19 12.94
N THR A 70 -26.81 43.14 13.64
CA THR A 70 -26.50 44.08 14.74
C THR A 70 -25.34 44.99 14.31
N GLU A 71 -25.69 46.22 13.96
CA GLU A 71 -24.74 47.32 13.81
C GLU A 71 -24.22 47.71 15.19
N ILE A 72 -22.90 47.83 15.35
CA ILE A 72 -22.28 48.46 16.51
C ILE A 72 -21.59 49.75 16.07
N ALA A 73 -22.09 50.81 16.62
CA ALA A 73 -21.70 52.18 16.37
C ALA A 73 -20.25 52.47 16.77
N THR A 74 -19.60 53.24 15.91
CA THR A 74 -18.32 53.90 16.10
C THR A 74 -18.48 55.07 17.07
N THR A 75 -17.73 55.12 18.18
CA THR A 75 -17.52 56.35 18.97
C THR A 75 -16.06 56.73 18.89
N THR A 76 -15.84 57.85 18.21
CA THR A 76 -14.59 58.61 18.18
C THR A 76 -14.52 59.47 19.44
N THR A 77 -13.43 59.41 20.21
CA THR A 77 -13.07 60.43 21.16
C THR A 77 -11.59 60.73 21.06
N ALA A 78 -11.28 61.94 20.63
CA ALA A 78 -9.95 62.50 20.65
C ALA A 78 -9.71 63.18 22.00
N ALA A 79 -8.52 63.00 22.56
CA ALA A 79 -7.91 64.01 23.45
C ALA A 79 -6.40 63.77 23.57
N ASP A 80 -5.68 64.84 23.25
CA ASP A 80 -4.24 65.04 23.43
C ASP A 80 -3.75 64.76 24.84
N THR A 81 -2.55 64.22 24.99
CA THR A 81 -1.55 64.79 25.93
C THR A 81 -0.16 64.16 25.64
N THR A 82 0.74 64.97 25.20
CA THR A 82 2.17 64.77 25.04
C THR A 82 2.85 64.56 26.40
N THR A 83 3.58 63.46 26.56
CA THR A 83 4.67 63.38 27.56
C THR A 83 5.75 62.51 27.03
N GLU A 84 6.86 63.10 26.69
CA GLU A 84 8.11 62.40 26.31
C GLU A 84 8.70 61.69 27.55
N ALA A 85 8.99 60.42 27.45
CA ALA A 85 9.84 59.67 28.39
C ALA A 85 10.87 58.86 27.60
N PRO A 86 12.09 58.65 28.10
CA PRO A 86 13.25 58.21 27.33
C PRO A 86 13.11 56.81 26.85
N THR A 87 13.37 56.63 25.56
CA THR A 87 13.40 55.33 24.87
C THR A 87 14.60 54.53 25.36
N THR A 88 14.38 53.57 26.24
CA THR A 88 15.32 52.51 26.51
C THR A 88 15.10 51.45 25.43
N THR A 89 15.95 51.42 24.40
CA THR A 89 15.96 50.38 23.41
C THR A 89 16.43 49.06 24.08
N THR A 90 15.49 48.26 24.55
CA THR A 90 15.76 46.89 24.92
C THR A 90 15.81 46.14 23.58
N GLU A 91 16.99 45.78 23.12
CA GLU A 91 17.14 44.80 22.06
C GLU A 91 16.54 43.51 22.57
N GLU A 92 15.31 43.20 22.10
CA GLU A 92 14.78 41.84 22.19
C GLU A 92 15.70 40.90 21.38
N ALA A 93 16.51 40.14 22.10
CA ALA A 93 17.22 39.02 21.51
C ALA A 93 16.15 38.07 20.95
N THR A 94 15.93 38.16 19.65
CA THR A 94 15.15 37.18 18.90
C THR A 94 15.90 35.86 18.99
N THR A 95 15.62 35.10 20.04
CA THR A 95 15.99 33.68 20.07
C THR A 95 15.17 33.01 18.96
N THR A 96 15.75 32.84 17.80
CA THR A 96 15.27 31.92 16.78
C THR A 96 15.36 30.55 17.44
N THR A 97 14.29 30.13 18.09
CA THR A 97 14.12 28.74 18.50
C THR A 97 14.08 27.96 17.19
N GLY A 98 15.24 27.41 16.79
CA GLY A 98 15.29 26.48 15.68
C GLY A 98 14.19 25.44 15.94
N ALA A 99 13.31 25.23 14.96
CA ALA A 99 12.25 24.25 15.06
C ALA A 99 12.89 22.96 15.61
N ALA A 100 12.37 22.48 16.73
CA ALA A 100 12.90 21.28 17.38
C ALA A 100 12.84 20.18 16.32
N GLN A 101 14.03 19.67 15.94
CA GLN A 101 14.12 18.65 14.94
C GLN A 101 13.37 17.44 15.45
N CYS A 102 12.40 16.94 14.68
CA CYS A 102 11.61 15.78 15.05
C CYS A 102 12.52 14.59 15.41
N PRO A 103 12.30 13.96 16.56
CA PRO A 103 13.07 12.78 16.91
C PRO A 103 12.79 11.67 15.91
N THR A 104 13.85 11.10 15.33
CA THR A 104 13.71 9.91 14.49
C THR A 104 13.27 8.72 15.34
N PRO A 105 12.43 7.82 14.83
CA PRO A 105 12.13 6.55 15.49
C PRO A 105 13.41 5.80 15.86
N SER A 106 13.39 5.11 17.01
CA SER A 106 14.52 4.26 17.40
C SER A 106 14.77 3.19 16.35
N ALA A 107 16.03 3.02 15.95
CA ALA A 107 16.42 2.01 14.99
C ALA A 107 16.77 0.69 15.72
N CYS A 108 16.13 -0.40 15.34
CA CYS A 108 16.39 -1.76 15.82
C CYS A 108 16.34 -2.77 14.65
N ASN A 109 16.88 -2.38 13.52
CA ASN A 109 16.81 -3.13 12.27
C ASN A 109 15.39 -3.28 11.70
N ASN A 110 14.52 -2.31 12.00
CA ASN A 110 13.08 -2.30 11.71
C ASN A 110 12.69 -1.37 10.57
N LEU A 111 13.64 -0.76 9.87
CA LEU A 111 13.35 0.22 8.80
C LEU A 111 12.70 -0.43 7.58
N GLY A 112 11.77 0.31 6.95
CA GLY A 112 11.09 -0.06 5.71
C GLY A 112 9.78 -0.79 5.93
N PHE A 113 9.39 -1.57 4.93
CA PHE A 113 8.17 -2.37 4.88
C PHE A 113 8.52 -3.86 4.86
N ASP A 114 7.64 -4.69 5.42
CA ASP A 114 7.54 -6.08 5.04
C ASP A 114 6.73 -6.17 3.75
N TRP A 115 7.10 -7.07 2.84
CA TRP A 115 6.35 -7.31 1.61
C TRP A 115 6.25 -8.79 1.27
N ALA A 116 5.17 -9.13 0.56
CA ALA A 116 4.90 -10.48 0.11
C ALA A 116 4.49 -10.50 -1.36
N TYR A 117 4.89 -11.55 -2.06
CA TYR A 117 4.56 -11.82 -3.45
C TYR A 117 3.63 -13.02 -3.54
N TYR A 118 2.59 -12.88 -4.35
CA TYR A 118 1.57 -13.90 -4.61
C TYR A 118 1.35 -14.11 -6.09
N SER A 119 0.93 -15.32 -6.49
CA SER A 119 0.32 -15.53 -7.80
C SER A 119 -1.06 -14.86 -7.83
N ASN A 120 -1.35 -14.17 -8.92
CA ASN A 120 -2.63 -13.51 -9.16
C ASN A 120 -3.19 -13.96 -10.51
N PRO A 121 -4.10 -14.95 -10.57
CA PRO A 121 -4.63 -15.45 -11.83
C PRO A 121 -5.70 -14.54 -12.47
N ALA A 122 -6.09 -13.45 -11.78
CA ALA A 122 -7.12 -12.53 -12.27
C ALA A 122 -6.63 -11.78 -13.51
N GLN A 123 -7.47 -11.76 -14.56
CA GLN A 123 -7.23 -10.99 -15.78
C GLN A 123 -7.91 -9.63 -15.68
N ASN A 124 -7.24 -8.58 -16.12
CA ASN A 124 -7.86 -7.28 -16.29
C ASN A 124 -8.55 -7.21 -17.65
N THR A 125 -9.88 -7.13 -17.66
CA THR A 125 -10.70 -7.10 -18.87
C THR A 125 -11.73 -5.97 -18.89
N ASP A 126 -11.76 -5.16 -17.82
CA ASP A 126 -12.75 -4.09 -17.66
C ASP A 126 -12.09 -2.76 -17.22
N THR A 127 -12.92 -1.74 -16.98
CA THR A 127 -12.44 -0.40 -16.62
C THR A 127 -11.95 -0.26 -15.18
N THR A 128 -12.16 -1.25 -14.34
CA THR A 128 -11.93 -1.19 -12.89
C THR A 128 -11.17 -2.38 -12.33
N TYR A 129 -10.71 -3.29 -13.20
CA TYR A 129 -10.08 -4.54 -12.81
C TYR A 129 -10.92 -5.29 -11.73
N SER A 130 -12.21 -5.45 -12.01
CA SER A 130 -13.19 -5.97 -11.06
C SER A 130 -12.91 -7.41 -10.59
N SER A 131 -12.16 -8.18 -11.37
CA SER A 131 -11.73 -9.54 -11.03
C SER A 131 -10.63 -9.57 -9.95
N PHE A 132 -9.93 -8.45 -9.68
CA PHE A 132 -8.89 -8.38 -8.67
C PHE A 132 -9.49 -8.09 -7.28
N VAL A 133 -9.27 -9.00 -6.35
CA VAL A 133 -9.81 -8.92 -4.98
C VAL A 133 -8.64 -8.94 -3.99
N PRO A 134 -8.09 -7.77 -3.60
CA PRO A 134 -6.87 -7.70 -2.79
C PRO A 134 -6.99 -8.42 -1.45
N GLN A 135 -8.15 -8.40 -0.79
CA GLN A 135 -8.35 -9.08 0.49
C GLN A 135 -8.34 -10.62 0.39
N SER A 136 -8.38 -11.21 -0.80
CA SER A 136 -8.25 -12.67 -0.96
C SER A 136 -6.88 -13.18 -0.51
N PHE A 137 -5.86 -12.33 -0.52
CA PHE A 137 -4.51 -12.69 -0.09
C PHE A 137 -4.32 -12.76 1.42
N LYS A 138 -5.30 -12.36 2.22
CA LYS A 138 -5.24 -12.42 3.69
C LYS A 138 -4.94 -13.81 4.24
N GLN A 139 -5.47 -14.84 3.59
CA GLN A 139 -5.38 -16.25 4.02
C GLN A 139 -4.68 -17.14 3.00
N VAL A 140 -3.95 -16.54 2.08
CA VAL A 140 -3.13 -17.26 1.09
C VAL A 140 -1.67 -17.15 1.48
N ASN A 141 -0.97 -18.28 1.53
CA ASN A 141 0.47 -18.26 1.77
C ASN A 141 1.19 -17.60 0.60
N PRO A 142 2.06 -16.61 0.87
CA PRO A 142 2.85 -15.99 -0.18
C PRO A 142 3.88 -16.97 -0.77
N ILE A 143 4.26 -16.75 -2.03
CA ILE A 143 5.34 -17.45 -2.70
C ILE A 143 6.70 -16.94 -2.22
N TYR A 144 6.77 -15.62 -1.91
CA TYR A 144 7.98 -14.98 -1.41
C TYR A 144 7.62 -13.90 -0.39
N VAL A 145 8.48 -13.71 0.60
CA VAL A 145 8.41 -12.62 1.57
C VAL A 145 9.79 -11.96 1.70
N GLY A 146 9.78 -10.66 1.89
CA GLY A 146 11.01 -9.89 2.04
C GLY A 146 10.79 -8.57 2.77
N THR A 147 11.82 -7.75 2.81
CA THR A 147 11.77 -6.39 3.32
C THR A 147 12.22 -5.42 2.24
N THR A 148 11.64 -4.23 2.21
CA THR A 148 12.04 -3.16 1.29
C THR A 148 11.99 -1.81 2.00
N ARG A 149 12.80 -0.86 1.54
CA ARG A 149 12.75 0.55 1.97
C ARG A 149 12.09 1.46 0.96
N GLU A 150 11.73 0.92 -0.18
CA GLU A 150 11.11 1.63 -1.29
C GLU A 150 9.82 0.94 -1.70
N ILE A 151 8.89 1.69 -2.26
CA ILE A 151 7.66 1.17 -2.89
C ILE A 151 7.54 1.80 -4.27
N GLY A 152 7.25 0.99 -5.27
CA GLY A 152 7.12 1.44 -6.66
C GLY A 152 8.35 1.14 -7.49
N GLY A 153 8.43 1.80 -8.65
CA GLY A 153 9.54 1.63 -9.57
C GLY A 153 9.58 0.29 -10.31
N LEU A 154 8.53 -0.52 -10.20
CA LEU A 154 8.39 -1.78 -10.93
C LEU A 154 7.69 -1.49 -12.26
N PHE A 155 8.40 -1.67 -13.36
CA PHE A 155 7.86 -1.46 -14.70
C PHE A 155 8.32 -2.60 -15.61
N GLN A 156 7.37 -3.16 -16.35
CA GLN A 156 7.63 -4.13 -17.40
C GLN A 156 6.90 -3.75 -18.67
N SER A 157 7.46 -4.08 -19.81
CA SER A 157 6.90 -3.71 -21.12
C SER A 157 6.12 -4.81 -21.83
N SER A 158 6.21 -6.07 -21.37
CA SER A 158 5.63 -7.22 -22.06
C SER A 158 5.38 -8.39 -21.12
N ASN A 159 4.65 -9.39 -21.61
CA ASN A 159 4.39 -10.65 -20.91
C ASN A 159 5.61 -11.52 -20.67
N ALA A 160 5.44 -12.49 -19.81
CA ALA A 160 6.36 -13.61 -19.54
C ALA A 160 7.77 -13.15 -19.16
N GLN A 161 7.88 -12.01 -18.50
CA GLN A 161 9.13 -11.54 -17.91
C GLN A 161 9.24 -12.06 -16.47
N SER A 162 10.46 -12.25 -16.03
CA SER A 162 10.79 -12.50 -14.63
C SER A 162 12.01 -11.68 -14.24
N GLY A 163 12.12 -11.39 -12.95
CA GLY A 163 13.25 -10.63 -12.43
C GLY A 163 13.18 -10.49 -10.92
N ALA A 164 14.23 -9.93 -10.34
CA ALA A 164 14.26 -9.63 -8.93
C ALA A 164 13.33 -8.43 -8.62
N ILE A 165 12.48 -8.59 -7.60
CA ILE A 165 11.65 -7.52 -7.05
C ILE A 165 12.28 -7.10 -5.72
N TYR A 166 12.56 -5.81 -5.54
CA TYR A 166 13.18 -5.25 -4.32
C TYR A 166 14.41 -6.03 -3.83
N GLY A 167 15.23 -6.54 -4.77
CA GLY A 167 16.40 -7.35 -4.43
C GLY A 167 16.08 -8.75 -3.91
N SER A 168 14.95 -9.33 -4.30
CA SER A 168 14.61 -10.73 -3.98
C SER A 168 15.74 -11.69 -4.39
N THR A 169 15.92 -12.75 -3.61
CA THR A 169 16.99 -13.75 -3.85
C THR A 169 16.70 -14.70 -5.01
N GLN A 170 15.51 -14.60 -5.58
CA GLN A 170 15.07 -15.36 -6.75
C GLN A 170 14.35 -14.46 -7.73
N ASP A 171 14.35 -14.83 -8.99
CA ASP A 171 13.53 -14.19 -10.01
C ASP A 171 12.06 -14.58 -9.81
N LEU A 172 11.19 -13.57 -9.85
CA LEU A 172 9.74 -13.68 -9.70
C LEU A 172 9.08 -13.32 -11.03
N ALA A 173 7.97 -13.95 -11.38
CA ALA A 173 7.21 -13.59 -12.56
C ALA A 173 6.69 -12.15 -12.42
N LEU A 174 6.77 -11.37 -13.49
CA LEU A 174 6.35 -9.96 -13.51
C LEU A 174 4.99 -9.75 -14.18
N ASP A 175 4.28 -10.82 -14.48
CA ASP A 175 2.88 -10.86 -14.89
C ASP A 175 2.09 -11.82 -13.99
N TYR A 176 0.77 -11.60 -13.85
CA TYR A 176 -0.12 -12.41 -13.01
C TYR A 176 0.35 -12.55 -11.56
N PHE A 177 0.72 -11.44 -10.95
CA PHE A 177 1.17 -11.41 -9.56
C PHE A 177 0.51 -10.31 -8.74
N ALA A 178 0.61 -10.43 -7.43
CA ALA A 178 0.29 -9.35 -6.50
C ALA A 178 1.41 -9.15 -5.48
N LEU A 179 1.59 -7.91 -5.08
CA LEU A 179 2.46 -7.51 -3.97
C LEU A 179 1.61 -6.93 -2.86
N ASN A 180 1.85 -7.37 -1.64
CA ASN A 180 1.24 -6.81 -0.43
C ASN A 180 2.36 -6.26 0.45
N HIS A 181 2.32 -4.97 0.74
CA HIS A 181 3.29 -4.29 1.61
C HIS A 181 2.58 -3.83 2.86
N HIS A 182 3.21 -3.97 4.02
CA HIS A 182 2.73 -3.36 5.24
C HIS A 182 3.88 -2.84 6.12
N GLY A 183 3.56 -1.86 6.93
CA GLY A 183 4.46 -1.20 7.87
C GLY A 183 3.79 -0.01 8.53
N TYR A 184 4.58 0.88 9.08
CA TYR A 184 4.12 2.08 9.75
C TYR A 184 4.85 3.30 9.22
N LEU A 185 4.08 4.35 8.98
CA LEU A 185 4.60 5.70 8.81
C LEU A 185 4.67 6.37 10.19
N TYR A 186 5.83 6.86 10.57
CA TYR A 186 5.97 7.71 11.74
C TYR A 186 5.75 9.16 11.33
N SER A 187 4.68 9.78 11.82
CA SER A 187 4.39 11.18 11.54
C SER A 187 5.25 12.08 12.44
N CYS A 188 6.34 12.55 11.88
CA CYS A 188 7.27 13.41 12.59
C CYS A 188 6.64 14.75 12.93
N ASP A 189 6.15 15.43 11.93
CA ASP A 189 5.48 16.74 12.07
C ASP A 189 3.96 16.53 12.04
N ALA A 190 3.23 17.35 12.81
CA ALA A 190 1.79 17.43 12.66
C ALA A 190 1.44 18.15 11.35
N GLY A 191 0.38 17.72 10.68
CA GLY A 191 -0.13 18.36 9.47
C GLY A 191 -0.53 17.38 8.39
N THR A 192 -0.74 17.89 7.19
CA THR A 192 -1.26 17.13 6.05
C THR A 192 -0.16 16.31 5.38
N TYR A 193 -0.31 15.01 5.40
CA TYR A 193 0.50 14.05 4.64
C TYR A 193 -0.19 13.72 3.33
N LYS A 194 0.58 13.68 2.24
CA LYS A 194 0.10 13.42 0.89
C LYS A 194 0.57 12.07 0.40
N PHE A 195 -0.35 11.30 -0.13
CA PHE A 195 -0.13 9.97 -0.71
C PHE A 195 -0.51 10.01 -2.17
N ASP A 196 0.47 9.89 -3.05
CA ASP A 196 0.29 9.98 -4.49
C ASP A 196 0.58 8.64 -5.14
N ILE A 197 -0.34 8.20 -6.00
CA ILE A 197 -0.19 7.08 -6.92
C ILE A 197 -0.31 7.67 -8.33
N PRO A 198 0.74 8.28 -8.88
CA PRO A 198 0.65 8.97 -10.16
C PRO A 198 0.46 8.02 -11.36
N TYR A 199 0.80 6.75 -11.18
CA TYR A 199 0.67 5.73 -12.20
C TYR A 199 0.40 4.36 -11.58
N ALA A 200 -0.58 3.63 -12.11
CA ALA A 200 -0.85 2.23 -11.83
C ALA A 200 -1.32 1.50 -13.09
N ASN A 201 -0.69 0.37 -13.36
CA ASN A 201 -1.10 -0.65 -14.32
C ASN A 201 -0.69 -2.03 -13.74
N ASP A 202 -1.63 -2.89 -13.22
CA ASP A 202 -3.09 -2.75 -13.36
C ASP A 202 -3.77 -2.05 -12.17
N ALA A 203 -3.49 -2.44 -10.92
CA ALA A 203 -4.22 -1.93 -9.77
C ALA A 203 -3.32 -1.65 -8.57
N VAL A 204 -3.59 -0.53 -7.91
CA VAL A 204 -3.01 -0.18 -6.62
C VAL A 204 -4.12 0.16 -5.64
N TYR A 205 -4.02 -0.38 -4.44
CA TYR A 205 -4.89 -0.09 -3.31
C TYR A 205 -4.05 0.37 -2.12
N LEU A 206 -4.51 1.41 -1.43
CA LEU A 206 -3.87 1.98 -0.26
C LEU A 206 -4.84 1.99 0.93
N TRP A 207 -4.37 1.58 2.10
CA TRP A 207 -5.07 1.70 3.38
C TRP A 207 -4.17 2.35 4.40
N ILE A 208 -4.76 3.24 5.23
CA ILE A 208 -4.07 4.00 6.26
C ILE A 208 -4.84 3.89 7.59
N GLY A 209 -4.10 3.86 8.70
CA GLY A 209 -4.66 3.74 10.03
C GLY A 209 -5.08 2.31 10.39
N ALA A 210 -5.97 2.15 11.35
CA ALA A 210 -6.32 0.85 11.95
C ALA A 210 -6.76 -0.21 10.93
N LYS A 211 -7.46 0.20 9.86
CA LYS A 211 -7.90 -0.71 8.79
C LYS A 211 -6.74 -1.28 7.96
N ALA A 212 -5.61 -0.57 7.88
CA ALA A 212 -4.41 -1.10 7.22
C ALA A 212 -3.80 -2.28 7.99
N TYR A 213 -3.94 -2.28 9.32
CA TYR A 213 -3.47 -3.35 10.18
C TYR A 213 -4.42 -4.57 10.15
N ALA A 214 -5.73 -4.34 10.29
CA ALA A 214 -6.74 -5.38 10.27
C ALA A 214 -8.02 -4.88 9.59
N GLY A 215 -8.77 -5.77 8.94
CA GLY A 215 -10.07 -5.44 8.33
C GLY A 215 -9.98 -4.76 6.95
N TRP A 216 -8.81 -4.64 6.34
CA TRP A 216 -8.65 -4.08 5.00
C TRP A 216 -9.39 -4.90 3.93
N SER A 217 -9.99 -4.19 2.97
CA SER A 217 -10.70 -4.78 1.83
C SER A 217 -10.76 -3.78 0.68
N SER A 218 -11.07 -4.23 -0.52
CA SER A 218 -11.25 -3.33 -1.67
C SER A 218 -12.35 -2.28 -1.43
N GLY A 219 -13.35 -2.60 -0.58
CA GLY A 219 -14.47 -1.70 -0.28
C GLY A 219 -14.09 -0.52 0.62
N ASN A 220 -13.04 -0.63 1.44
CA ASN A 220 -12.66 0.40 2.42
C ASN A 220 -11.26 1.01 2.20
N ALA A 221 -10.67 0.84 1.02
CA ALA A 221 -9.41 1.48 0.67
C ALA A 221 -9.52 3.01 0.67
N ASP A 222 -8.49 3.71 1.16
CA ASP A 222 -8.39 5.17 1.15
C ASP A 222 -8.13 5.72 -0.24
N ALA A 223 -7.31 5.01 -1.02
CA ALA A 223 -7.06 5.34 -2.41
C ALA A 223 -7.04 4.07 -3.27
N LYS A 224 -7.48 4.22 -4.52
CA LYS A 224 -7.46 3.17 -5.54
C LYS A 224 -7.04 3.79 -6.86
N ALA A 225 -6.01 3.24 -7.48
CA ALA A 225 -5.60 3.58 -8.83
C ALA A 225 -5.75 2.32 -9.70
N LEU A 226 -6.67 2.34 -10.65
CA LEU A 226 -7.08 1.18 -11.42
C LEU A 226 -6.89 1.46 -12.91
N TYR A 227 -6.23 0.54 -13.61
CA TYR A 227 -6.02 0.62 -15.05
C TYR A 227 -7.31 0.28 -15.80
N ASN A 228 -7.71 1.18 -16.64
CA ASN A 228 -8.83 0.97 -17.56
C ASN A 228 -8.32 0.19 -18.77
N GLN A 229 -8.53 -1.12 -18.79
CA GLN A 229 -8.02 -2.01 -19.82
C GLN A 229 -8.66 -1.74 -21.21
N PRO A 230 -9.96 -1.53 -21.35
CA PRO A 230 -10.57 -1.22 -22.64
C PRO A 230 -10.02 0.04 -23.33
N ASP A 231 -9.73 1.08 -22.56
CA ASP A 231 -9.27 2.36 -23.07
C ASP A 231 -7.76 2.55 -22.97
N HIS A 232 -7.04 1.59 -22.38
CA HIS A 232 -5.59 1.64 -22.13
C HIS A 232 -5.15 2.86 -21.32
N ILE A 233 -5.94 3.24 -20.30
CA ILE A 233 -5.68 4.41 -19.45
C ILE A 233 -5.15 3.95 -18.09
N ALA A 234 -3.94 4.40 -17.75
CA ALA A 234 -3.36 4.13 -16.44
C ALA A 234 -4.19 4.75 -15.31
N GLY A 235 -4.28 4.00 -14.20
CA GLY A 235 -4.88 4.50 -12.98
C GLY A 235 -3.99 5.52 -12.29
N SER A 236 -4.62 6.49 -11.61
CA SER A 236 -3.95 7.41 -10.70
C SER A 236 -4.86 7.72 -9.51
N ALA A 237 -4.27 8.05 -8.38
CA ALA A 237 -5.01 8.44 -7.19
C ALA A 237 -4.16 9.38 -6.32
N HIS A 238 -4.86 10.23 -5.58
CA HIS A 238 -4.30 11.12 -4.57
C HIS A 238 -5.13 11.01 -3.29
N PHE A 239 -4.46 11.02 -2.14
CA PHE A 239 -5.10 10.99 -0.83
C PHE A 239 -4.31 11.87 0.14
N GLU A 240 -5.02 12.66 0.93
CA GLU A 240 -4.44 13.49 1.98
C GLU A 240 -5.06 13.17 3.33
N ILE A 241 -4.26 13.26 4.38
CA ILE A 241 -4.73 13.07 5.75
C ILE A 241 -3.92 13.94 6.73
N ASP A 242 -4.61 14.59 7.65
CA ASP A 242 -3.97 15.30 8.74
C ASP A 242 -3.57 14.31 9.85
N LEU A 243 -2.30 14.29 10.16
CA LEU A 243 -1.74 13.42 11.20
C LEU A 243 -1.17 14.27 12.36
N PRO A 244 -1.35 13.82 13.61
CA PRO A 244 -0.66 14.43 14.74
C PRO A 244 0.83 14.08 14.70
N ALA A 245 1.69 14.89 15.33
CA ALA A 245 3.11 14.59 15.45
C ALA A 245 3.38 13.44 16.40
N GLY A 246 4.45 12.69 16.13
CA GLY A 246 5.00 11.70 17.06
C GLY A 246 4.23 10.37 17.13
N VAL A 247 3.45 10.01 16.13
CA VAL A 247 2.64 8.78 16.14
C VAL A 247 3.01 7.82 15.01
N TYR A 248 2.85 6.53 15.25
CA TYR A 248 2.99 5.49 14.24
C TYR A 248 1.62 5.21 13.60
N ILE A 249 1.53 5.37 12.30
CA ILE A 249 0.32 5.17 11.52
C ILE A 249 0.48 3.90 10.69
N PRO A 250 -0.35 2.87 10.90
CA PRO A 250 -0.34 1.68 10.04
C PRO A 250 -0.59 2.06 8.59
N ILE A 251 0.19 1.50 7.68
CA ILE A 251 0.02 1.68 6.23
C ILE A 251 0.09 0.32 5.55
N ARG A 252 -0.78 0.11 4.57
CA ARG A 252 -0.79 -1.06 3.69
C ARG A 252 -0.96 -0.63 2.27
N PHE A 253 -0.25 -1.32 1.40
CA PHE A 253 -0.25 -1.07 -0.02
C PHE A 253 -0.29 -2.40 -0.78
N VAL A 254 -1.28 -2.57 -1.65
CA VAL A 254 -1.40 -3.78 -2.48
C VAL A 254 -1.40 -3.39 -3.94
N TYR A 255 -0.46 -3.97 -4.69
CA TYR A 255 -0.38 -3.89 -6.13
C TYR A 255 -0.82 -5.21 -6.75
N GLY A 256 -1.63 -5.16 -7.80
CA GLY A 256 -2.02 -6.31 -8.59
C GLY A 256 -1.69 -6.11 -10.06
N GLN A 257 -0.95 -7.06 -10.63
CA GLN A 257 -0.60 -7.11 -12.04
C GLN A 257 -1.31 -8.28 -12.70
N ALA A 258 -1.91 -8.02 -13.86
CA ALA A 258 -2.49 -9.04 -14.73
C ALA A 258 -1.57 -9.35 -15.91
N GLN A 259 -2.15 -9.35 -17.11
CA GLN A 259 -1.46 -9.63 -18.37
C GLN A 259 -0.75 -8.39 -18.92
N TYR A 260 0.20 -8.61 -19.81
CA TYR A 260 0.96 -7.61 -20.56
C TYR A 260 1.94 -6.81 -19.71
N GLY A 261 2.30 -5.62 -20.22
CA GLY A 261 3.13 -4.68 -19.47
C GLY A 261 2.39 -4.06 -18.30
N GLY A 262 3.14 -3.71 -17.27
CA GLY A 262 2.58 -3.13 -16.07
C GLY A 262 3.59 -2.39 -15.23
N GLY A 263 3.13 -1.88 -14.11
CA GLY A 263 3.97 -1.18 -13.15
C GLY A 263 3.20 -0.16 -12.33
N PHE A 264 3.89 0.44 -11.38
CA PHE A 264 3.32 1.48 -10.56
C PHE A 264 4.39 2.40 -9.97
N SER A 265 3.96 3.60 -9.61
CA SER A 265 4.72 4.55 -8.82
C SER A 265 3.89 5.00 -7.61
N PHE A 266 4.58 5.32 -6.53
CA PHE A 266 3.97 5.72 -5.27
C PHE A 266 4.88 6.67 -4.51
N THR A 267 4.31 7.71 -3.90
CA THR A 267 5.05 8.61 -3.01
C THR A 267 4.26 8.98 -1.78
N VAL A 268 4.96 9.21 -0.68
CA VAL A 268 4.41 9.83 0.53
C VAL A 268 5.23 11.08 0.83
N THR A 269 4.54 12.22 0.92
CA THR A 269 5.16 13.51 1.21
C THR A 269 4.67 14.03 2.57
N ALA A 270 5.60 14.43 3.42
CA ALA A 270 5.33 15.03 4.73
C ALA A 270 4.86 16.49 4.60
N PRO A 271 4.28 17.09 5.67
CA PRO A 271 3.83 18.49 5.65
C PRO A 271 4.90 19.51 5.31
N ASN A 272 6.18 19.22 5.62
CA ASN A 272 7.32 20.06 5.29
C ASN A 272 7.83 19.89 3.84
N GLY A 273 7.16 19.07 3.02
CA GLY A 273 7.52 18.80 1.64
C GLY A 273 8.56 17.68 1.44
N GLN A 274 9.05 17.07 2.52
CA GLN A 274 9.98 15.94 2.41
C GLN A 274 9.26 14.69 1.89
N VAL A 275 9.83 14.06 0.85
CA VAL A 275 9.36 12.75 0.39
C VAL A 275 9.91 11.67 1.31
N LEU A 276 9.01 10.91 1.93
CA LEU A 276 9.32 9.87 2.91
C LEU A 276 9.35 8.46 2.31
N VAL A 277 8.54 8.24 1.27
CA VAL A 277 8.41 6.98 0.53
C VAL A 277 8.39 7.29 -0.95
N GLY A 278 9.03 6.48 -1.75
CA GLY A 278 9.05 6.57 -3.21
C GLY A 278 10.00 5.54 -3.79
N ASN A 279 10.02 5.41 -5.11
CA ASN A 279 10.91 4.48 -5.80
C ASN A 279 12.39 4.88 -5.75
N ASP A 280 12.69 6.16 -5.42
CA ASP A 280 14.06 6.66 -5.27
C ASP A 280 14.42 6.99 -3.81
N VAL A 281 13.54 6.66 -2.85
CA VAL A 281 13.71 6.95 -1.42
C VAL A 281 14.04 5.67 -0.68
N THR A 282 15.33 5.39 -0.51
CA THR A 282 15.83 4.14 0.08
C THR A 282 16.23 4.24 1.56
N ALA A 283 16.19 5.44 2.15
CA ALA A 283 16.79 5.71 3.46
C ALA A 283 15.93 6.55 4.41
N SER A 284 14.60 6.57 4.25
CA SER A 284 13.73 7.28 5.19
C SER A 284 13.76 6.61 6.58
N PRO A 285 14.07 7.36 7.65
CA PRO A 285 13.98 6.84 9.02
C PRO A 285 12.55 6.81 9.55
N TYR A 286 11.59 7.37 8.80
CA TYR A 286 10.20 7.54 9.23
C TYR A 286 9.27 6.41 8.77
N VAL A 287 9.82 5.41 8.10
CA VAL A 287 9.07 4.20 7.72
C VAL A 287 9.68 3.00 8.41
N VAL A 288 8.87 2.30 9.18
CA VAL A 288 9.32 1.16 9.99
C VAL A 288 8.33 0.00 9.88
N ARG A 289 8.82 -1.22 10.02
CA ARG A 289 8.00 -2.43 10.05
C ARG A 289 7.27 -2.62 11.40
N ASN A 290 7.88 -2.12 12.46
CA ASN A 290 7.37 -2.11 13.84
C ASN A 290 8.17 -1.12 14.68
N SER A 291 7.67 -0.74 15.86
CA SER A 291 8.46 -0.01 16.86
C SER A 291 9.38 -0.95 17.63
N CYS A 292 10.52 -0.44 18.12
CA CYS A 292 11.49 -1.25 18.86
C CYS A 292 10.97 -1.77 20.21
N ASP A 293 9.99 -1.09 20.78
CA ASP A 293 9.29 -1.52 22.01
C ASP A 293 8.18 -2.55 21.73
N GLY A 294 7.80 -2.73 20.46
CA GLY A 294 6.71 -3.61 20.04
C GLY A 294 5.32 -3.21 20.55
N ILE A 295 5.17 -2.02 21.13
CA ILE A 295 3.94 -1.53 21.76
C ILE A 295 3.28 -0.45 20.91
N LEU A 296 4.03 0.60 20.54
CA LEU A 296 3.51 1.75 19.79
C LEU A 296 3.19 1.39 18.33
N ALA A 297 3.96 0.47 17.76
CA ALA A 297 3.75 -0.10 16.45
C ALA A 297 4.03 -1.61 16.51
N PRO A 298 3.04 -2.44 16.87
CA PRO A 298 3.22 -3.88 17.00
C PRO A 298 3.55 -4.54 15.66
N VAL A 299 4.21 -5.68 15.71
CA VAL A 299 4.49 -6.49 14.52
C VAL A 299 3.17 -6.90 13.87
N TYR A 300 3.08 -6.74 12.54
CA TYR A 300 1.92 -7.21 11.79
C TYR A 300 1.78 -8.74 11.89
N PRO A 301 0.55 -9.27 11.78
CA PRO A 301 0.35 -10.71 11.57
C PRO A 301 1.16 -11.19 10.37
N PRO A 302 1.66 -12.43 10.39
CA PRO A 302 2.33 -12.99 9.22
C PRO A 302 1.42 -12.96 8.00
N PHE A 303 1.99 -12.71 6.84
CA PHE A 303 1.26 -12.79 5.57
C PHE A 303 0.60 -14.17 5.42
N GLY A 304 -0.64 -14.19 4.94
CA GLY A 304 -1.45 -15.40 4.83
C GLY A 304 -2.17 -15.84 6.12
N GLN A 305 -1.96 -15.10 7.23
CA GLN A 305 -2.62 -15.35 8.53
C GLN A 305 -3.34 -14.07 9.03
N GLU A 306 -3.74 -13.23 8.12
CA GLU A 306 -4.38 -11.94 8.42
C GLU A 306 -5.90 -12.08 8.57
N ILE A 307 -6.53 -11.18 9.35
CA ILE A 307 -7.95 -11.13 9.62
C ILE A 307 -8.66 -9.93 8.99
#